data_89a404b48bf273580c51b5809db58613
#
_entry.id   89a404b48bf273580c51b5809db58613
#
_cell.length_a   1.000
_cell.length_b   1.000
_cell.length_c   1.000
_cell.angle_alpha   90.00
_cell.angle_beta   90.00
_cell.angle_gamma   90.00
#
_symmetry.space_group_name_H-M   'P 1'
#
loop_
_entity.id
_entity.type
_entity.pdbx_description
1 polymer ?
#
loop_
_entity_poly.entity_id
_entity_poly.type
_entity_poly.pdbx_seq_one_letter_code
_entity_poly.pdbx_strand_id
1 'polypeptide(L)'
;MRTSVLLLGLIISSVFVNAQNATEIIQKADNKWNGEKSSQATMTMTIVRSWQRTVQFKIWTLGRDYSMTLITAPAKEKGQAFLKRETEMWNWMPTISRMIKLPPSMMADGWMGSDYTNDDILKESSIVVDFDHKIIGSETVDGWDCWKIEMLPKEEAAVVWGKIIKWISKDEYLMMKSEYYDEDDYLVKTELGTEVKIMDDRKIPTRIEIIPADKENQKTIIVIDEIKFNISIQNSFFSQQNMKRLR
;
A
#
# COMPACT_ATOMS: atom_id res chain seq x y z
N MET A 1 42.53 -52.31 -38.85
CA MET A 1 42.47 -50.94 -38.29
C MET A 1 41.00 -50.67 -37.80
N ARG A 2 40.79 -50.68 -36.52
CA ARG A 2 39.45 -50.37 -35.91
C ARG A 2 39.55 -49.00 -35.27
N THR A 3 38.84 -48.03 -35.82
CA THR A 3 38.77 -46.67 -35.33
C THR A 3 37.61 -46.58 -34.29
N SER A 4 37.95 -46.46 -33.01
CA SER A 4 37.00 -46.21 -31.96
C SER A 4 36.67 -44.72 -31.88
N VAL A 5 35.40 -44.34 -32.13
CA VAL A 5 34.90 -43.00 -31.94
C VAL A 5 34.39 -42.90 -30.51
N LEU A 6 35.06 -42.10 -29.69
CA LEU A 6 34.61 -41.72 -28.35
C LEU A 6 33.55 -40.59 -28.47
N LEU A 7 32.30 -40.91 -28.17
CA LEU A 7 31.22 -39.91 -28.01
C LEU A 7 31.31 -39.28 -26.60
N LEU A 8 31.78 -38.04 -26.57
CA LEU A 8 31.82 -37.25 -25.34
C LEU A 8 30.41 -36.65 -25.10
N GLY A 9 29.61 -37.27 -24.21
CA GLY A 9 28.29 -36.78 -23.85
C GLY A 9 28.41 -35.54 -22.96
N LEU A 10 28.02 -34.38 -23.48
CA LEU A 10 27.90 -33.12 -22.73
C LEU A 10 26.63 -33.17 -21.89
N ILE A 11 26.77 -33.44 -20.59
CA ILE A 11 25.65 -33.35 -19.61
C ILE A 11 25.46 -31.86 -19.35
N ILE A 12 24.47 -31.24 -20.01
CA ILE A 12 23.99 -29.91 -19.67
C ILE A 12 23.10 -30.05 -18.44
N SER A 13 23.68 -29.82 -17.27
CA SER A 13 22.94 -29.66 -16.03
C SER A 13 22.14 -28.34 -16.14
N SER A 14 20.87 -28.43 -16.50
CA SER A 14 19.93 -27.29 -16.36
C SER A 14 19.73 -27.01 -14.87
N VAL A 15 20.44 -26.00 -14.37
CA VAL A 15 20.15 -25.40 -13.08
C VAL A 15 18.80 -24.70 -13.24
N PHE A 16 17.72 -25.34 -12.78
CA PHE A 16 16.46 -24.66 -12.56
C PHE A 16 16.67 -23.64 -11.44
N VAL A 17 17.11 -22.44 -11.78
CA VAL A 17 16.96 -21.29 -10.92
C VAL A 17 15.45 -21.12 -10.78
N ASN A 18 14.91 -21.43 -9.62
CA ASN A 18 13.57 -21.01 -9.24
C ASN A 18 13.55 -19.48 -9.30
N ALA A 19 13.24 -18.93 -10.47
CA ALA A 19 12.98 -17.51 -10.62
C ALA A 19 11.73 -17.22 -9.78
N GLN A 20 11.95 -16.61 -8.62
CA GLN A 20 10.86 -16.26 -7.72
C GLN A 20 9.93 -15.33 -8.50
N ASN A 21 8.65 -15.69 -8.57
CA ASN A 21 7.67 -14.94 -9.34
C ASN A 21 7.44 -13.57 -8.68
N ALA A 22 7.61 -12.49 -9.44
CA ALA A 22 7.41 -11.13 -8.96
C ALA A 22 6.03 -10.93 -8.30
N THR A 23 5.00 -11.54 -8.88
CA THR A 23 3.63 -11.50 -8.33
C THR A 23 3.55 -12.17 -6.96
N GLU A 24 4.26 -13.29 -6.75
CA GLU A 24 4.30 -13.96 -5.46
C GLU A 24 4.99 -13.11 -4.39
N ILE A 25 6.07 -12.41 -4.75
CA ILE A 25 6.77 -11.48 -3.84
C ILE A 25 5.84 -10.34 -3.44
N ILE A 26 5.16 -9.71 -4.40
CA ILE A 26 4.19 -8.64 -4.15
C ILE A 26 3.04 -9.16 -3.27
N GLN A 27 2.51 -10.35 -3.54
CA GLN A 27 1.44 -10.94 -2.72
C GLN A 27 1.87 -11.18 -1.27
N LYS A 28 3.09 -11.69 -1.05
CA LYS A 28 3.63 -11.88 0.30
C LYS A 28 3.82 -10.55 1.03
N ALA A 29 4.33 -9.53 0.34
CA ALA A 29 4.51 -8.20 0.89
C ALA A 29 3.16 -7.54 1.22
N ASP A 30 2.17 -7.68 0.35
CA ASP A 30 0.81 -7.17 0.56
C ASP A 30 0.13 -7.84 1.76
N ASN A 31 0.20 -9.17 1.86
CA ASN A 31 -0.33 -9.93 3.00
C ASN A 31 0.36 -9.54 4.31
N LYS A 32 1.67 -9.28 4.27
CA LYS A 32 2.42 -8.84 5.44
C LYS A 32 1.98 -7.46 5.91
N TRP A 33 1.73 -6.56 4.99
CA TRP A 33 1.31 -5.18 5.27
C TRP A 33 -0.16 -5.08 5.69
N ASN A 34 -1.05 -5.72 4.97
CA ASN A 34 -2.50 -5.57 5.13
C ASN A 34 -3.13 -6.61 6.06
N GLY A 35 -2.42 -7.70 6.36
CA GLY A 35 -3.00 -8.90 6.94
C GLY A 35 -3.66 -9.77 5.85
N GLU A 36 -3.72 -11.08 6.10
CA GLU A 36 -4.28 -12.04 5.14
C GLU A 36 -5.79 -11.93 5.01
N LYS A 37 -6.47 -11.55 6.10
CA LYS A 37 -7.95 -11.50 6.16
C LYS A 37 -8.45 -10.13 6.55
N SER A 38 -7.91 -9.57 7.62
CA SER A 38 -8.42 -8.33 8.22
C SER A 38 -7.35 -7.66 9.07
N SER A 39 -7.51 -6.36 9.31
CA SER A 39 -6.67 -5.63 10.24
C SER A 39 -7.42 -4.51 10.93
N GLN A 40 -6.88 -4.05 12.07
CA GLN A 40 -7.24 -2.81 12.73
C GLN A 40 -5.98 -2.09 13.13
N ALA A 41 -5.86 -0.82 12.77
CA ALA A 41 -4.72 0.01 13.16
C ALA A 41 -5.16 1.36 13.74
N THR A 42 -4.31 1.93 14.60
CA THR A 42 -4.33 3.34 14.97
C THR A 42 -3.09 3.98 14.38
N MET A 43 -3.29 5.10 13.70
CA MET A 43 -2.22 5.79 12.97
C MET A 43 -2.25 7.27 13.22
N THR A 44 -1.06 7.88 13.18
CA THR A 44 -0.86 9.32 13.24
C THR A 44 -0.27 9.79 11.91
N MET A 45 -0.97 10.68 11.21
CA MET A 45 -0.51 11.32 9.98
C MET A 45 -0.12 12.76 10.25
N THR A 46 1.09 13.15 9.86
CA THR A 46 1.57 14.54 9.92
C THR A 46 1.85 15.05 8.51
N ILE A 47 1.12 16.08 8.10
CA ILE A 47 1.32 16.79 6.84
C ILE A 47 2.29 17.93 7.10
N VAL A 48 3.44 17.92 6.42
CA VAL A 48 4.50 18.93 6.52
C VAL A 48 4.49 19.80 5.28
N ARG A 49 4.27 21.09 5.47
CA ARG A 49 4.32 22.14 4.47
C ARG A 49 5.14 23.31 5.09
N SER A 50 4.92 24.54 4.68
CA SER A 50 5.33 25.73 5.45
C SER A 50 4.64 25.80 6.84
N TRP A 51 3.66 24.94 7.06
CA TRP A 51 2.94 24.65 8.30
C TRP A 51 2.90 23.15 8.54
N GLN A 52 2.48 22.75 9.73
CA GLN A 52 2.26 21.33 10.06
C GLN A 52 0.83 21.11 10.55
N ARG A 53 0.26 19.95 10.16
CA ARG A 53 -1.04 19.48 10.62
C ARG A 53 -0.97 18.00 10.92
N THR A 54 -1.43 17.62 12.10
CA THR A 54 -1.48 16.24 12.52
C THR A 54 -2.92 15.75 12.61
N VAL A 55 -3.16 14.54 12.07
CA VAL A 55 -4.44 13.86 12.09
C VAL A 55 -4.22 12.47 12.68
N GLN A 56 -5.04 12.09 13.67
CA GLN A 56 -5.06 10.73 14.19
C GLN A 56 -6.31 10.01 13.73
N PHE A 57 -6.17 8.74 13.37
CA PHE A 57 -7.29 7.95 12.87
C PHE A 57 -7.14 6.48 13.22
N LYS A 58 -8.29 5.79 13.22
CA LYS A 58 -8.38 4.33 13.27
C LYS A 58 -8.83 3.82 11.91
N ILE A 59 -8.26 2.71 11.48
CA ILE A 59 -8.65 2.04 10.25
C ILE A 59 -8.95 0.58 10.54
N TRP A 60 -10.00 0.05 9.93
CA TRP A 60 -10.37 -1.36 9.91
C TRP A 60 -10.45 -1.82 8.47
N THR A 61 -9.96 -3.02 8.19
CA THR A 61 -10.04 -3.64 6.87
C THR A 61 -10.54 -5.07 6.96
N LEU A 62 -11.25 -5.52 5.93
CA LEU A 62 -11.64 -6.92 5.76
C LEU A 62 -11.51 -7.27 4.27
N GLY A 63 -10.52 -8.08 3.97
CA GLY A 63 -10.12 -8.34 2.58
C GLY A 63 -9.80 -7.04 1.85
N ARG A 64 -10.14 -7.01 0.58
CA ARG A 64 -9.96 -5.83 -0.30
C ARG A 64 -11.22 -4.99 -0.41
N ASP A 65 -12.37 -5.59 -0.12
CA ASP A 65 -13.68 -5.01 -0.41
C ASP A 65 -14.18 -4.07 0.67
N TYR A 66 -13.59 -4.16 1.87
CA TYR A 66 -14.09 -3.40 3.01
C TYR A 66 -12.98 -2.65 3.73
N SER A 67 -13.15 -1.35 3.85
CA SER A 67 -12.31 -0.48 4.68
C SER A 67 -13.16 0.58 5.37
N MET A 68 -12.86 0.86 6.63
CA MET A 68 -13.49 1.92 7.41
C MET A 68 -12.39 2.71 8.11
N THR A 69 -12.34 4.01 7.88
CA THR A 69 -11.42 4.92 8.57
C THR A 69 -12.23 5.92 9.41
N LEU A 70 -11.83 6.10 10.66
CA LEU A 70 -12.45 7.06 11.60
C LEU A 70 -11.40 8.05 12.07
N ILE A 71 -11.62 9.34 11.85
CA ILE A 71 -10.78 10.40 12.40
C ILE A 71 -11.06 10.57 13.90
N THR A 72 -10.00 10.47 14.71
CA THR A 72 -10.08 10.59 16.18
C THR A 72 -9.54 11.92 16.69
N ALA A 73 -8.64 12.56 15.97
CA ALA A 73 -8.11 13.90 16.23
C ALA A 73 -7.69 14.58 14.92
N PRO A 74 -7.66 15.91 14.83
CA PRO A 74 -8.01 16.90 15.88
C PRO A 74 -9.50 17.03 16.12
N ALA A 75 -9.90 17.71 17.18
CA ALA A 75 -11.31 17.88 17.59
C ALA A 75 -12.22 18.41 16.47
N LYS A 76 -11.70 19.29 15.59
CA LYS A 76 -12.43 19.87 14.44
C LYS A 76 -12.91 18.83 13.44
N GLU A 77 -12.18 17.72 13.30
CA GLU A 77 -12.40 16.69 12.29
C GLU A 77 -12.84 15.36 12.91
N LYS A 78 -12.82 15.30 14.24
CA LYS A 78 -13.19 14.11 14.98
C LYS A 78 -14.59 13.61 14.60
N GLY A 79 -14.68 12.30 14.34
CA GLY A 79 -15.92 11.64 13.93
C GLY A 79 -16.17 11.69 12.42
N GLN A 80 -15.34 12.39 11.64
CA GLN A 80 -15.32 12.21 10.19
C GLN A 80 -14.90 10.78 9.90
N ALA A 81 -15.57 10.14 8.94
CA ALA A 81 -15.28 8.76 8.60
C ALA A 81 -15.34 8.53 7.10
N PHE A 82 -14.55 7.55 6.65
CA PHE A 82 -14.52 7.10 5.26
C PHE A 82 -14.83 5.62 5.23
N LEU A 83 -15.65 5.22 4.29
CA LEU A 83 -16.08 3.84 4.11
C LEU A 83 -15.84 3.42 2.66
N LYS A 84 -15.13 2.33 2.47
CA LYS A 84 -15.16 1.51 1.26
C LYS A 84 -15.99 0.26 1.54
N ARG A 85 -16.90 -0.02 0.65
CA ARG A 85 -17.65 -1.26 0.63
C ARG A 85 -17.78 -1.73 -0.82
N GLU A 86 -17.10 -2.79 -1.14
CA GLU A 86 -16.98 -3.30 -2.52
C GLU A 86 -16.42 -2.20 -3.44
N THR A 87 -17.18 -1.74 -4.41
CA THR A 87 -16.79 -0.68 -5.36
C THR A 87 -17.29 0.71 -4.96
N GLU A 88 -17.96 0.82 -3.83
CA GLU A 88 -18.57 2.08 -3.40
C GLU A 88 -17.82 2.71 -2.22
N MET A 89 -17.69 4.02 -2.27
CA MET A 89 -16.95 4.79 -1.27
C MET A 89 -17.75 5.99 -0.79
N TRP A 90 -17.69 6.24 0.51
CA TRP A 90 -18.40 7.35 1.16
C TRP A 90 -17.51 8.07 2.15
N ASN A 91 -17.75 9.37 2.27
CA ASN A 91 -17.22 10.23 3.33
C ASN A 91 -18.39 10.73 4.18
N TRP A 92 -18.33 10.50 5.49
CA TRP A 92 -19.25 11.06 6.48
C TRP A 92 -18.61 12.27 7.16
N MET A 93 -19.28 13.41 7.09
CA MET A 93 -18.90 14.66 7.75
C MET A 93 -19.90 14.98 8.87
N PRO A 94 -19.59 14.67 10.14
CA PRO A 94 -20.52 14.83 11.26
C PRO A 94 -20.89 16.29 11.54
N THR A 95 -19.96 17.22 11.32
CA THR A 95 -20.16 18.67 11.56
C THR A 95 -21.31 19.27 10.77
N ILE A 96 -21.58 18.75 9.58
CA ILE A 96 -22.67 19.18 8.70
C ILE A 96 -23.70 18.07 8.47
N SER A 97 -23.57 16.94 9.18
CA SER A 97 -24.43 15.76 9.04
C SER A 97 -24.61 15.29 7.59
N ARG A 98 -23.53 15.35 6.78
CA ARG A 98 -23.56 14.96 5.38
C ARG A 98 -22.79 13.67 5.10
N MET A 99 -23.42 12.83 4.29
CA MET A 99 -22.81 11.67 3.65
C MET A 99 -22.59 11.99 2.18
N ILE A 100 -21.36 11.86 1.71
CA ILE A 100 -20.99 12.10 0.32
C ILE A 100 -20.45 10.79 -0.26
N LYS A 101 -21.03 10.34 -1.36
CA LYS A 101 -20.44 9.26 -2.15
C LYS A 101 -19.30 9.84 -2.97
N LEU A 102 -18.11 9.23 -2.88
CA LEU A 102 -16.94 9.66 -3.64
C LEU A 102 -17.01 9.06 -5.05
N PRO A 103 -16.99 9.88 -6.09
CA PRO A 103 -16.92 9.36 -7.46
C PRO A 103 -15.49 8.89 -7.79
N PRO A 104 -15.32 7.98 -8.78
CA PRO A 104 -14.00 7.50 -9.22
C PRO A 104 -13.02 8.63 -9.59
N SER A 105 -13.52 9.73 -10.14
CA SER A 105 -12.71 10.89 -10.51
C SER A 105 -12.00 11.58 -9.33
N MET A 106 -12.41 11.30 -8.09
CA MET A 106 -11.76 11.85 -6.89
C MET A 106 -10.68 10.90 -6.31
N MET A 107 -10.43 9.75 -6.92
CA MET A 107 -9.47 8.78 -6.36
C MET A 107 -8.03 9.30 -6.38
N ALA A 108 -7.65 10.05 -7.39
CA ALA A 108 -6.33 10.69 -7.47
C ALA A 108 -6.16 11.90 -6.52
N ASP A 109 -7.25 12.43 -5.95
CA ASP A 109 -7.17 13.60 -5.06
C ASP A 109 -6.49 13.24 -3.74
N GLY A 110 -5.74 14.21 -3.18
CA GLY A 110 -5.05 14.06 -1.90
C GLY A 110 -6.03 13.87 -0.73
N TRP A 111 -5.95 12.74 -0.04
CA TRP A 111 -6.76 12.44 1.13
C TRP A 111 -6.49 13.42 2.26
N MET A 112 -7.52 14.16 2.65
CA MET A 112 -7.45 15.19 3.71
C MET A 112 -6.32 16.23 3.49
N GLY A 113 -5.91 16.47 2.23
CA GLY A 113 -4.85 17.43 1.87
C GLY A 113 -3.42 16.91 2.10
N SER A 114 -3.26 15.60 2.29
CA SER A 114 -1.97 14.92 2.34
C SER A 114 -1.44 14.57 0.95
N ASP A 115 -0.26 13.98 0.89
CA ASP A 115 0.31 13.39 -0.31
C ASP A 115 -0.12 11.93 -0.53
N TYR A 116 -0.98 11.40 0.36
CA TYR A 116 -1.73 10.17 0.15
C TYR A 116 -2.99 10.46 -0.66
N THR A 117 -3.26 9.64 -1.66
CA THR A 117 -4.50 9.78 -2.44
C THR A 117 -5.68 9.11 -1.73
N ASN A 118 -6.89 9.41 -2.17
CA ASN A 118 -8.06 8.67 -1.71
C ASN A 118 -7.95 7.18 -2.06
N ASP A 119 -7.36 6.83 -3.22
CA ASP A 119 -7.09 5.45 -3.61
C ASP A 119 -6.15 4.74 -2.62
N ASP A 120 -5.06 5.38 -2.23
CA ASP A 120 -4.11 4.81 -1.27
C ASP A 120 -4.77 4.44 0.07
N ILE A 121 -5.64 5.32 0.58
CA ILE A 121 -6.32 5.10 1.87
C ILE A 121 -7.48 4.12 1.76
N LEU A 122 -8.24 4.23 0.69
CA LEU A 122 -9.43 3.39 0.50
C LEU A 122 -9.09 2.05 -0.13
N LYS A 123 -7.87 1.92 -0.68
CA LYS A 123 -7.36 0.69 -1.32
C LYS A 123 -8.31 0.18 -2.39
N GLU A 124 -8.73 1.08 -3.30
CA GLU A 124 -9.56 0.70 -4.43
C GLU A 124 -8.78 -0.19 -5.38
N SER A 125 -7.59 0.26 -5.77
CA SER A 125 -6.68 -0.54 -6.59
C SER A 125 -5.93 -1.58 -5.76
N SER A 126 -5.61 -2.70 -6.38
CA SER A 126 -4.87 -3.79 -5.79
C SER A 126 -3.52 -3.96 -6.47
N ILE A 127 -2.46 -3.72 -5.72
CA ILE A 127 -1.09 -3.94 -6.21
C ILE A 127 -0.82 -5.38 -6.67
N VAL A 128 -1.68 -6.33 -6.33
CA VAL A 128 -1.52 -7.76 -6.67
C VAL A 128 -2.32 -8.13 -7.93
N VAL A 129 -3.55 -7.60 -8.07
CA VAL A 129 -4.48 -8.05 -9.12
C VAL A 129 -4.46 -7.12 -10.32
N ASP A 130 -4.34 -5.82 -10.09
CA ASP A 130 -4.55 -4.80 -11.12
C ASP A 130 -3.28 -4.45 -11.90
N PHE A 131 -2.15 -5.04 -11.52
CA PHE A 131 -0.86 -4.80 -12.15
C PHE A 131 -0.20 -6.09 -12.64
N ASP A 132 0.59 -5.98 -13.70
CA ASP A 132 1.59 -6.95 -14.11
C ASP A 132 2.91 -6.63 -13.41
N HIS A 133 3.63 -7.66 -12.97
CA HIS A 133 4.81 -7.54 -12.12
C HIS A 133 6.06 -8.08 -12.81
N LYS A 134 7.17 -7.34 -12.71
CA LYS A 134 8.46 -7.75 -13.24
C LYS A 134 9.60 -7.37 -12.30
N ILE A 135 10.44 -8.32 -11.92
CA ILE A 135 11.70 -8.02 -11.24
C ILE A 135 12.63 -7.35 -12.24
N ILE A 136 13.02 -6.11 -11.97
CA ILE A 136 13.93 -5.32 -12.83
C ILE A 136 15.32 -5.16 -12.23
N GLY A 137 15.56 -5.68 -11.02
CA GLY A 137 16.86 -5.61 -10.36
C GLY A 137 16.79 -5.86 -8.87
N SER A 138 17.87 -5.49 -8.21
CA SER A 138 18.01 -5.50 -6.74
C SER A 138 18.75 -4.25 -6.30
N GLU A 139 18.41 -3.74 -5.12
CA GLU A 139 19.03 -2.55 -4.54
C GLU A 139 18.92 -2.60 -3.02
N THR A 140 19.88 -2.04 -2.31
CA THR A 140 19.82 -1.91 -0.84
C THR A 140 19.08 -0.64 -0.47
N VAL A 141 18.03 -0.75 0.34
CA VAL A 141 17.24 0.38 0.86
C VAL A 141 17.24 0.30 2.38
N ASP A 142 17.71 1.35 3.04
CA ASP A 142 17.78 1.44 4.52
C ASP A 142 18.43 0.18 5.18
N GLY A 143 19.49 -0.34 4.56
CA GLY A 143 20.20 -1.53 5.02
C GLY A 143 19.56 -2.88 4.65
N TRP A 144 18.42 -2.91 3.98
CA TRP A 144 17.73 -4.11 3.53
C TRP A 144 18.05 -4.41 2.07
N ASP A 145 18.49 -5.63 1.76
CA ASP A 145 18.62 -6.10 0.37
C ASP A 145 17.23 -6.36 -0.21
N CYS A 146 16.87 -5.62 -1.26
CA CYS A 146 15.53 -5.60 -1.82
C CYS A 146 15.51 -6.07 -3.27
N TRP A 147 14.45 -6.80 -3.65
CA TRP A 147 14.06 -6.86 -5.05
C TRP A 147 13.50 -5.51 -5.48
N LYS A 148 13.90 -5.06 -6.67
CA LYS A 148 13.27 -3.93 -7.37
C LYS A 148 12.27 -4.48 -8.36
N ILE A 149 10.99 -4.18 -8.14
CA ILE A 149 9.87 -4.73 -8.91
C ILE A 149 9.11 -3.60 -9.57
N GLU A 150 9.05 -3.66 -10.90
CA GLU A 150 8.20 -2.81 -11.73
C GLU A 150 6.80 -3.40 -11.77
N MET A 151 5.81 -2.51 -11.70
CA MET A 151 4.39 -2.82 -11.73
C MET A 151 3.73 -1.92 -12.77
N LEU A 152 3.21 -2.51 -13.83
CA LEU A 152 2.46 -1.83 -14.89
C LEU A 152 0.97 -2.17 -14.77
N PRO A 153 0.09 -1.18 -14.86
CA PRO A 153 -1.34 -1.44 -14.78
C PRO A 153 -1.79 -2.34 -15.94
N LYS A 154 -2.72 -3.24 -15.65
CA LYS A 154 -3.39 -4.02 -16.68
C LYS A 154 -4.34 -3.14 -17.48
N GLU A 155 -4.59 -3.49 -18.73
CA GLU A 155 -5.40 -2.69 -19.66
C GLU A 155 -6.81 -2.36 -19.12
N GLU A 156 -7.40 -3.30 -18.36
CA GLU A 156 -8.76 -3.14 -17.81
C GLU A 156 -8.79 -2.59 -16.37
N ALA A 157 -7.63 -2.33 -15.78
CA ALA A 157 -7.55 -1.91 -14.39
C ALA A 157 -7.85 -0.42 -14.23
N ALA A 158 -8.81 -0.10 -13.38
CA ALA A 158 -9.13 1.28 -13.00
C ALA A 158 -8.16 1.72 -11.88
N VAL A 159 -6.95 2.13 -12.26
CA VAL A 159 -5.90 2.55 -11.33
C VAL A 159 -5.49 4.00 -11.56
N VAL A 160 -4.90 4.60 -10.54
CA VAL A 160 -4.46 6.02 -10.57
C VAL A 160 -3.08 6.18 -11.21
N TRP A 161 -2.23 5.15 -11.12
CA TRP A 161 -0.81 5.22 -11.46
C TRP A 161 -0.50 4.57 -12.81
N GLY A 162 0.27 5.25 -13.66
CA GLY A 162 0.77 4.70 -14.91
C GLY A 162 1.86 3.64 -14.70
N LYS A 163 2.64 3.75 -13.61
CA LYS A 163 3.64 2.78 -13.21
C LYS A 163 3.95 2.91 -11.73
N ILE A 164 4.26 1.78 -11.08
CA ILE A 164 4.80 1.77 -9.71
C ILE A 164 6.08 0.95 -9.71
N ILE A 165 7.11 1.40 -8.98
CA ILE A 165 8.29 0.60 -8.68
C ILE A 165 8.33 0.37 -7.18
N LYS A 166 8.44 -0.89 -6.75
CA LYS A 166 8.53 -1.25 -5.34
C LYS A 166 9.85 -1.94 -5.01
N TRP A 167 10.39 -1.60 -3.86
CA TRP A 167 11.54 -2.28 -3.26
C TRP A 167 11.05 -3.11 -2.08
N ILE A 168 11.11 -4.42 -2.26
CA ILE A 168 10.64 -5.41 -1.27
C ILE A 168 11.84 -6.15 -0.71
N SER A 169 12.02 -6.15 0.63
CA SER A 169 13.15 -6.84 1.26
C SER A 169 13.09 -8.35 0.99
N LYS A 170 14.26 -8.94 0.69
CA LYS A 170 14.36 -10.35 0.29
C LYS A 170 14.10 -11.31 1.44
N ASP A 171 14.51 -10.96 2.64
CA ASP A 171 14.41 -11.83 3.80
C ASP A 171 13.02 -11.79 4.45
N GLU A 172 12.40 -10.61 4.51
CA GLU A 172 11.21 -10.36 5.31
C GLU A 172 9.99 -9.89 4.51
N TYR A 173 10.12 -9.67 3.19
CA TYR A 173 9.04 -9.13 2.33
C TYR A 173 8.49 -7.79 2.82
N LEU A 174 9.35 -6.92 3.38
CA LEU A 174 8.97 -5.57 3.80
C LEU A 174 8.89 -4.64 2.60
N MET A 175 7.88 -3.78 2.55
CA MET A 175 7.78 -2.67 1.60
C MET A 175 8.65 -1.52 2.09
N MET A 176 9.90 -1.45 1.59
CA MET A 176 10.87 -0.47 2.06
C MET A 176 10.82 0.85 1.30
N LYS A 177 10.52 0.79 0.00
CA LYS A 177 10.39 1.98 -0.86
C LYS A 177 9.37 1.72 -1.96
N SER A 178 8.65 2.76 -2.37
CA SER A 178 7.82 2.76 -3.58
C SER A 178 8.00 4.08 -4.32
N GLU A 179 8.04 4.02 -5.63
CA GLU A 179 7.99 5.19 -6.51
C GLU A 179 6.76 5.07 -7.40
N TYR A 180 6.01 6.17 -7.50
CA TYR A 180 4.76 6.24 -8.23
C TYR A 180 4.90 7.22 -9.39
N TYR A 181 4.55 6.77 -10.57
CA TYR A 181 4.68 7.50 -11.82
C TYR A 181 3.31 7.71 -12.44
N ASP A 182 3.14 8.83 -13.12
CA ASP A 182 1.94 9.10 -13.92
C ASP A 182 1.96 8.37 -15.27
N GLU A 183 0.97 8.64 -16.12
CA GLU A 183 0.83 8.03 -17.45
C GLU A 183 1.94 8.48 -18.43
N ASP A 184 2.54 9.64 -18.19
CA ASP A 184 3.63 10.21 -18.99
C ASP A 184 5.02 9.84 -18.46
N ASP A 185 5.09 8.89 -17.49
CA ASP A 185 6.31 8.37 -16.87
C ASP A 185 7.07 9.41 -16.02
N TYR A 186 6.41 10.46 -15.53
CA TYR A 186 7.00 11.37 -14.56
C TYR A 186 6.81 10.84 -13.13
N LEU A 187 7.88 10.91 -12.33
CA LEU A 187 7.83 10.59 -10.92
C LEU A 187 6.94 11.61 -10.19
N VAL A 188 5.86 11.12 -9.57
CA VAL A 188 4.90 11.95 -8.82
C VAL A 188 5.23 11.98 -7.34
N LYS A 189 5.51 10.81 -6.74
CA LYS A 189 5.87 10.69 -5.33
C LYS A 189 6.75 9.49 -5.05
N THR A 190 7.51 9.58 -3.95
CA THR A 190 8.25 8.45 -3.36
C THR A 190 7.69 8.17 -1.96
N GLU A 191 7.51 6.91 -1.63
CA GLU A 191 7.22 6.44 -0.28
C GLU A 191 8.44 5.71 0.28
N LEU A 192 8.81 6.01 1.53
CA LEU A 192 9.89 5.35 2.25
C LEU A 192 9.35 4.74 3.54
N GLY A 193 9.51 3.43 3.69
CA GLY A 193 9.21 2.69 4.90
C GLY A 193 10.47 2.59 5.78
N THR A 194 10.39 3.08 7.00
CA THR A 194 11.48 3.08 7.96
C THR A 194 11.00 2.61 9.34
N GLU A 195 11.89 2.59 10.31
CA GLU A 195 11.60 2.18 11.69
C GLU A 195 10.90 0.81 11.75
N VAL A 196 11.56 -0.23 11.21
CA VAL A 196 11.02 -1.59 11.23
C VAL A 196 10.89 -2.08 12.67
N LYS A 197 9.67 -2.43 13.08
CA LYS A 197 9.32 -2.92 14.42
C LYS A 197 8.46 -4.17 14.31
N ILE A 198 8.45 -4.97 15.39
CA ILE A 198 7.47 -6.05 15.54
C ILE A 198 6.17 -5.41 16.03
N MET A 199 5.13 -5.54 15.21
CA MET A 199 3.79 -5.09 15.49
C MET A 199 2.85 -6.28 15.41
N ASP A 200 2.15 -6.58 16.52
CA ASP A 200 1.37 -7.80 16.67
C ASP A 200 2.25 -9.06 16.47
N ASP A 201 2.12 -9.78 15.38
CA ASP A 201 2.81 -11.04 15.12
C ASP A 201 3.92 -10.95 14.05
N ARG A 202 4.21 -9.73 13.50
CA ARG A 202 5.12 -9.58 12.36
C ARG A 202 5.93 -8.30 12.37
N LYS A 203 7.08 -8.32 11.67
CA LYS A 203 7.86 -7.11 11.41
C LYS A 203 7.21 -6.32 10.28
N ILE A 204 7.08 -5.01 10.47
CA ILE A 204 6.67 -4.06 9.43
C ILE A 204 7.40 -2.73 9.62
N PRO A 205 7.61 -1.93 8.55
CA PRO A 205 7.96 -0.52 8.68
C PRO A 205 6.84 0.21 9.42
N THR A 206 7.15 0.93 10.49
CA THR A 206 6.12 1.64 11.27
C THR A 206 6.06 3.12 10.97
N ARG A 207 7.01 3.63 10.20
CA ARG A 207 7.05 5.02 9.75
C ARG A 207 7.15 5.04 8.23
N ILE A 208 6.19 5.69 7.59
CA ILE A 208 6.12 5.88 6.15
C ILE A 208 6.22 7.37 5.86
N GLU A 209 7.19 7.78 5.04
CA GLU A 209 7.30 9.14 4.53
C GLU A 209 6.89 9.17 3.06
N ILE A 210 5.93 10.00 2.73
CA ILE A 210 5.47 10.24 1.36
C ILE A 210 6.02 11.60 0.93
N ILE A 211 6.85 11.59 -0.11
CA ILE A 211 7.62 12.74 -0.59
C ILE A 211 7.18 13.02 -2.02
N PRO A 212 6.40 14.09 -2.28
CA PRO A 212 6.07 14.51 -3.63
C PRO A 212 7.31 14.95 -4.39
N ALA A 213 7.42 14.59 -5.67
CA ALA A 213 8.62 14.86 -6.46
C ALA A 213 8.76 16.34 -6.87
N ASP A 214 7.63 17.06 -6.99
CA ASP A 214 7.54 18.44 -7.46
C ASP A 214 7.50 19.51 -6.35
N LYS A 215 7.58 19.09 -5.05
CA LYS A 215 7.38 19.99 -3.91
C LYS A 215 8.53 19.89 -2.90
N GLU A 216 9.48 20.79 -3.02
CA GLU A 216 10.59 20.86 -2.07
C GLU A 216 10.11 21.10 -0.63
N ASN A 217 10.73 20.43 0.32
CA ASN A 217 10.46 20.56 1.76
C ASN A 217 9.01 20.23 2.19
N GLN A 218 8.26 19.54 1.34
CA GLN A 218 6.93 19.05 1.66
C GLN A 218 6.94 17.53 1.75
N LYS A 219 6.19 17.00 2.70
CA LYS A 219 5.97 15.56 2.84
C LYS A 219 4.77 15.27 3.73
N THR A 220 4.29 14.06 3.64
CA THR A 220 3.38 13.47 4.60
C THR A 220 4.09 12.34 5.32
N ILE A 221 3.93 12.27 6.64
CA ILE A 221 4.49 11.22 7.48
C ILE A 221 3.34 10.46 8.12
N ILE A 222 3.32 9.15 7.97
CA ILE A 222 2.40 8.26 8.67
C ILE A 222 3.19 7.41 9.65
N VAL A 223 2.74 7.37 10.90
CA VAL A 223 3.24 6.48 11.93
C VAL A 223 2.14 5.51 12.31
N ILE A 224 2.46 4.22 12.31
CA ILE A 224 1.58 3.18 12.82
C ILE A 224 1.81 3.10 14.33
N ASP A 225 0.85 3.57 15.11
CA ASP A 225 0.93 3.58 16.57
C ASP A 225 0.61 2.20 17.14
N GLU A 226 -0.44 1.56 16.60
CA GLU A 226 -0.85 0.20 16.93
C GLU A 226 -1.46 -0.48 15.70
N ILE A 227 -1.27 -1.79 15.60
CA ILE A 227 -1.95 -2.61 14.59
C ILE A 227 -2.21 -4.01 15.14
N LYS A 228 -3.33 -4.61 14.74
CA LYS A 228 -3.69 -6.01 14.96
C LYS A 228 -4.14 -6.61 13.64
N PHE A 229 -3.63 -7.79 13.34
CA PHE A 229 -3.95 -8.52 12.13
C PHE A 229 -4.94 -9.65 12.40
N ASN A 230 -5.63 -10.07 11.36
CA ASN A 230 -6.55 -11.22 11.37
C ASN A 230 -7.61 -11.14 12.49
N ILE A 231 -8.09 -9.90 12.77
CA ILE A 231 -9.12 -9.67 13.77
C ILE A 231 -10.46 -10.29 13.38
N SER A 232 -11.28 -10.64 14.38
CA SER A 232 -12.64 -11.10 14.13
C SER A 232 -13.55 -9.91 13.84
N ILE A 233 -13.80 -9.63 12.57
CA ILE A 233 -14.68 -8.54 12.11
C ILE A 233 -15.58 -9.07 10.99
N GLN A 234 -16.84 -8.63 10.95
CA GLN A 234 -17.79 -9.04 9.94
C GLN A 234 -18.02 -7.91 8.92
N ASN A 235 -18.44 -8.27 7.70
CA ASN A 235 -18.77 -7.31 6.65
C ASN A 235 -19.90 -6.33 7.04
N SER A 236 -20.81 -6.74 7.93
CA SER A 236 -21.86 -5.88 8.47
C SER A 236 -21.35 -4.67 9.27
N PHE A 237 -20.12 -4.74 9.80
CA PHE A 237 -19.43 -3.61 10.42
C PHE A 237 -19.24 -2.45 9.42
N PHE A 238 -18.95 -2.77 8.18
CA PHE A 238 -18.66 -1.82 7.11
C PHE A 238 -19.98 -1.32 6.49
N SER A 239 -20.73 -0.53 7.22
CA SER A 239 -22.01 0.02 6.78
C SER A 239 -22.12 1.51 7.02
N GLN A 240 -22.87 2.22 6.18
CA GLN A 240 -23.13 3.66 6.35
C GLN A 240 -23.78 3.97 7.70
N GLN A 241 -24.59 3.05 8.23
CA GLN A 241 -25.21 3.20 9.54
C GLN A 241 -24.17 3.15 10.66
N ASN A 242 -23.24 2.18 10.60
CA ASN A 242 -22.18 2.06 11.58
C ASN A 242 -21.20 3.23 11.47
N MET A 243 -20.82 3.63 10.25
CA MET A 243 -19.95 4.78 9.99
C MET A 243 -20.43 6.06 10.71
N LYS A 244 -21.75 6.31 10.76
CA LYS A 244 -22.34 7.46 11.49
C LYS A 244 -22.28 7.33 13.01
N ARG A 245 -22.13 6.11 13.53
CA ARG A 245 -22.19 5.80 14.98
C ARG A 245 -20.81 5.68 15.62
N LEU A 246 -19.77 5.46 14.83
CA LEU A 246 -18.40 5.39 15.32
C LEU A 246 -18.01 6.69 16.03
N ARG A 247 -17.30 6.55 17.16
CA ARG A 247 -16.87 7.65 18.01
C ARG A 247 -15.40 7.54 18.35
#